data_1e769e1f60ccd34e2d184341d796ee00
#
_entry.id   1e769e1f60ccd34e2d184341d796ee00
#
_cell.length_a   1.000
_cell.length_b   1.000
_cell.length_c   1.000
_cell.angle_alpha   90.00
_cell.angle_beta   90.00
_cell.angle_gamma   90.00
#
_symmetry.space_group_name_H-M   'P 1'
#
loop_
_entity.id
_entity.type
_entity.pdbx_description
1 polymer ?
#
loop_
_entity_poly.entity_id
_entity_poly.type
_entity_poly.pdbx_seq_one_letter_code
_entity_poly.pdbx_strand_id
1 'polypeptide(L)'
;NKHSVCYVFKYRQAIIGVGIWSSPVARYFDKTKYLELRRLALCELCPKNTATFVLSKMRKLIKDKFDNIETLVSYQDTEVHLGTIYKADNWIQTAETMGGEWSSEKRKRKNTQSSAKKIRWEYRI
;
A
#
# COMPACT_ATOMS: atom_id res chain seq x y z
N ASN A 1 12.48 8.22 -13.35
CA ASN A 1 12.97 8.50 -12.01
C ASN A 1 12.12 7.80 -10.96
N LYS A 2 12.79 7.05 -10.12
CA LYS A 2 12.12 6.27 -9.10
C LYS A 2 12.17 6.99 -7.77
N HIS A 3 11.03 7.02 -7.11
CA HIS A 3 10.94 7.49 -5.73
C HIS A 3 10.89 6.29 -4.82
N SER A 4 11.51 6.41 -3.67
CA SER A 4 11.47 5.38 -2.65
C SER A 4 11.62 6.03 -1.28
N VAL A 5 10.80 5.60 -0.32
CA VAL A 5 10.88 6.10 1.04
C VAL A 5 10.42 5.02 2.01
N CYS A 6 11.08 4.96 3.14
CA CYS A 6 10.74 4.03 4.21
C CYS A 6 10.50 4.80 5.49
N TYR A 7 9.38 4.52 6.14
CA TYR A 7 9.06 5.11 7.44
C TYR A 7 9.08 4.03 8.52
N VAL A 8 9.70 4.36 9.63
CA VAL A 8 9.75 3.48 10.79
C VAL A 8 8.95 4.15 11.90
N PHE A 9 8.03 3.41 12.50
CA PHE A 9 7.18 3.93 13.56
C PHE A 9 7.68 3.43 14.90
N LYS A 10 7.82 4.37 15.84
CA LYS A 10 8.29 4.05 17.19
C LYS A 10 7.28 4.50 18.23
N TYR A 11 7.17 3.73 19.29
CA TYR A 11 6.39 4.09 20.45
C TYR A 11 7.22 3.74 21.67
N ARG A 12 7.51 4.75 22.50
CA ARG A 12 8.34 4.60 23.71
C ARG A 12 9.66 3.87 23.41
N GLN A 13 10.35 4.33 22.35
CA GLN A 13 11.65 3.81 21.91
C GLN A 13 11.60 2.40 21.28
N ALA A 14 10.44 1.78 21.22
CA ALA A 14 10.28 0.49 20.55
C ALA A 14 9.76 0.68 19.12
N ILE A 15 10.31 -0.06 18.18
CA ILE A 15 9.82 -0.04 16.81
C ILE A 15 8.52 -0.83 16.78
N ILE A 16 7.43 -0.18 16.35
CA ILE A 16 6.11 -0.81 16.29
C ILE A 16 5.66 -1.10 14.85
N GLY A 17 6.34 -0.56 13.87
CA GLY A 17 5.95 -0.82 12.49
C GLY A 17 6.84 -0.15 11.48
N VAL A 18 6.62 -0.51 10.22
CA VAL A 18 7.35 0.04 9.08
C VAL A 18 6.42 0.17 7.89
N GLY A 19 6.58 1.25 7.13
CA GLY A 19 5.87 1.48 5.88
C GLY A 19 6.87 1.76 4.76
N ILE A 20 6.76 1.02 3.66
CA ILE A 20 7.67 1.15 2.53
C ILE A 20 6.88 1.60 1.31
N TRP A 21 7.32 2.69 0.71
CA TRP A 21 6.71 3.28 -0.48
C TRP A 21 7.74 3.32 -1.60
N SER A 22 7.28 3.11 -2.82
CA SER A 22 8.14 3.24 -3.99
C SER A 22 7.29 3.57 -5.21
N SER A 23 7.98 3.87 -6.33
CA SER A 23 7.28 4.09 -7.59
C SER A 23 6.44 2.86 -7.96
N PRO A 24 5.24 3.05 -8.53
CA PRO A 24 4.38 1.94 -8.91
C PRO A 24 5.05 0.98 -9.87
N VAL A 25 4.77 -0.31 -9.70
CA VAL A 25 5.26 -1.34 -10.60
C VAL A 25 4.49 -1.34 -11.91
N ALA A 26 3.21 -1.03 -11.87
CA ALA A 26 2.35 -1.01 -13.05
C ALA A 26 2.80 0.08 -14.03
N ARG A 27 2.94 -0.32 -15.30
CA ARG A 27 3.49 0.57 -16.32
C ARG A 27 2.60 1.74 -16.68
N TYR A 28 1.30 1.61 -16.48
CA TYR A 28 0.35 2.66 -16.85
C TYR A 28 0.32 3.83 -15.87
N PHE A 29 0.96 3.69 -14.70
CA PHE A 29 1.07 4.81 -13.77
C PHE A 29 2.27 5.66 -14.11
N ASP A 30 2.07 6.98 -14.06
CA ASP A 30 3.17 7.94 -14.17
C ASP A 30 3.98 7.90 -12.87
N LYS A 31 5.19 7.37 -12.96
CA LYS A 31 6.06 7.18 -11.79
C LYS A 31 6.53 8.47 -11.15
N THR A 32 6.34 9.61 -11.83
CA THR A 32 6.66 10.90 -11.26
C THR A 32 5.51 11.48 -10.44
N LYS A 33 4.31 10.97 -10.62
CA LYS A 33 3.10 11.49 -9.96
C LYS A 33 2.46 10.52 -8.97
N TYR A 34 2.82 9.24 -9.03
CA TYR A 34 2.25 8.20 -8.19
C TYR A 34 3.30 7.59 -7.28
N LEU A 35 2.89 7.26 -6.06
CA LEU A 35 3.72 6.51 -5.12
C LEU A 35 2.89 5.36 -4.58
N GLU A 36 3.47 4.17 -4.57
CA GLU A 36 2.78 2.95 -4.16
C GLU A 36 3.24 2.50 -2.78
N LEU A 37 2.27 2.18 -1.90
CA LEU A 37 2.56 1.53 -0.63
C LEU A 37 2.90 0.07 -0.90
N ARG A 38 4.17 -0.25 -0.79
CA ARG A 38 4.67 -1.60 -1.09
C ARG A 38 4.49 -2.53 0.10
N ARG A 39 4.61 -2.00 1.29
CA ARG A 39 4.51 -2.80 2.49
C ARG A 39 4.14 -1.93 3.68
N LEU A 40 3.23 -2.44 4.48
CA LEU A 40 2.91 -1.86 5.77
C LEU A 40 2.86 -3.01 6.77
N ALA A 41 3.78 -3.00 7.71
CA ALA A 41 3.85 -4.01 8.76
C ALA A 41 3.77 -3.33 10.12
N LEU A 42 2.91 -3.85 10.98
CA LEU A 42 2.73 -3.33 12.33
C LEU A 42 2.82 -4.47 13.33
N CYS A 43 3.25 -4.17 14.54
CA CYS A 43 3.32 -5.17 15.58
C CYS A 43 1.89 -5.60 15.97
N GLU A 44 1.75 -6.87 16.36
CA GLU A 44 0.44 -7.45 16.67
C GLU A 44 -0.24 -6.83 17.89
N LEU A 45 0.53 -6.26 18.77
CA LEU A 45 0.03 -5.67 20.00
C LEU A 45 -0.44 -4.23 19.85
N CYS A 46 -0.34 -3.68 18.63
CA CYS A 46 -0.78 -2.31 18.38
C CYS A 46 -2.30 -2.18 18.49
N PRO A 47 -2.80 -1.04 18.99
CA PRO A 47 -4.22 -0.78 18.98
C PRO A 47 -4.81 -0.84 17.56
N LYS A 48 -6.10 -1.13 17.46
CA LYS A 48 -6.76 -1.35 16.17
C LYS A 48 -6.65 -0.18 15.19
N ASN A 49 -6.64 1.04 15.69
CA ASN A 49 -6.59 2.22 14.84
C ASN A 49 -5.16 2.68 14.50
N THR A 50 -4.15 1.93 14.94
CA THR A 50 -2.75 2.29 14.67
C THR A 50 -2.46 2.31 13.18
N ALA A 51 -2.97 1.32 12.43
CA ALA A 51 -2.75 1.25 11.00
C ALA A 51 -3.29 2.49 10.27
N THR A 52 -4.49 2.93 10.60
CA THR A 52 -5.10 4.13 10.01
C THR A 52 -4.30 5.38 10.41
N PHE A 53 -3.86 5.45 11.64
CA PHE A 53 -3.08 6.58 12.13
C PHE A 53 -1.75 6.71 11.39
N VAL A 54 -1.00 5.61 11.26
CA VAL A 54 0.29 5.65 10.58
C VAL A 54 0.13 5.90 9.09
N LEU A 55 -0.94 5.37 8.48
CA LEU A 55 -1.24 5.62 7.07
C LEU A 55 -1.48 7.12 6.84
N SER A 56 -2.26 7.75 7.69
CA SER A 56 -2.51 9.20 7.63
C SER A 56 -1.23 10.01 7.83
N LYS A 57 -0.39 9.61 8.78
CA LYS A 57 0.89 10.27 9.02
C LYS A 57 1.81 10.18 7.81
N MET A 58 1.89 9.01 7.19
CA MET A 58 2.71 8.83 6.01
C MET A 58 2.24 9.69 4.85
N ARG A 59 0.91 9.80 4.65
CA ARG A 59 0.36 10.67 3.61
C ARG A 59 0.85 12.11 3.77
N LYS A 60 0.80 12.61 4.97
CA LYS A 60 1.22 13.99 5.26
C LYS A 60 2.71 14.19 5.05
N LEU A 61 3.51 13.21 5.47
CA LEU A 61 4.95 13.28 5.29
C LEU A 61 5.34 13.20 3.81
N ILE A 62 4.66 12.37 3.05
CA ILE A 62 4.90 12.24 1.62
C ILE A 62 4.55 13.53 0.90
N LYS A 63 3.43 14.14 1.26
CA LYS A 63 3.03 15.42 0.67
C LYS A 63 4.08 16.51 0.89
N ASP A 64 4.66 16.55 2.09
CA ASP A 64 5.69 17.53 2.41
C ASP A 64 7.02 17.23 1.72
N LYS A 65 7.34 15.95 1.53
CA LYS A 65 8.63 15.53 1.00
C LYS A 65 8.68 15.58 -0.53
N PHE A 66 7.59 15.21 -1.19
CA PHE A 66 7.55 15.10 -2.65
C PHE A 66 6.59 16.11 -3.24
N ASP A 67 7.10 17.08 -3.97
CA ASP A 67 6.27 18.13 -4.59
C ASP A 67 5.48 17.63 -5.80
N ASN A 68 5.99 16.62 -6.47
CA ASN A 68 5.42 16.13 -7.72
C ASN A 68 4.47 14.95 -7.56
N ILE A 69 4.45 14.30 -6.40
CA ILE A 69 3.54 13.18 -6.17
C ILE A 69 2.13 13.72 -5.94
N GLU A 70 1.18 13.22 -6.72
CA GLU A 70 -0.22 13.66 -6.66
C GLU A 70 -1.15 12.61 -6.09
N THR A 71 -0.82 11.33 -6.26
CA THR A 71 -1.69 10.23 -5.87
C THR A 71 -0.90 9.10 -5.23
N LEU A 72 -1.45 8.56 -4.17
CA LEU A 72 -0.92 7.38 -3.51
C LEU A 72 -1.77 6.18 -3.92
N VAL A 73 -1.13 5.04 -4.10
CA VAL A 73 -1.82 3.81 -4.48
C VAL A 73 -1.39 2.67 -3.59
N SER A 74 -2.33 1.79 -3.29
CA SER A 74 -2.06 0.59 -2.49
C SER A 74 -2.94 -0.55 -2.97
N TYR A 75 -2.43 -1.76 -2.84
CA TYR A 75 -3.18 -2.96 -3.20
C TYR A 75 -3.48 -3.78 -1.95
N GLN A 76 -4.74 -4.13 -1.80
CA GLN A 76 -5.22 -4.96 -0.70
C GLN A 76 -5.40 -6.40 -1.19
N ASP A 77 -4.78 -7.35 -0.49
CA ASP A 77 -5.05 -8.77 -0.68
C ASP A 77 -6.26 -9.11 0.19
N THR A 78 -7.38 -9.46 -0.43
CA THR A 78 -8.65 -9.64 0.28
C THR A 78 -8.65 -10.86 1.21
N GLU A 79 -7.74 -11.81 1.02
CA GLU A 79 -7.62 -12.94 1.95
C GLU A 79 -6.85 -12.57 3.22
N VAL A 80 -5.95 -11.61 3.12
CA VAL A 80 -5.04 -11.27 4.22
C VAL A 80 -5.49 -10.03 4.97
N HIS A 81 -6.07 -9.07 4.26
CA HIS A 81 -6.43 -7.77 4.82
C HIS A 81 -7.88 -7.40 4.55
N LEU A 82 -8.48 -6.74 5.53
CA LEU A 82 -9.76 -6.09 5.35
C LEU A 82 -9.50 -4.65 4.92
N GLY A 83 -10.08 -4.15 3.89
CA GLY A 83 -9.83 -2.78 3.41
C GLY A 83 -10.21 -1.67 4.39
N THR A 84 -10.41 -1.99 5.65
CA THR A 84 -10.90 -1.06 6.68
C THR A 84 -9.98 0.13 6.89
N ILE A 85 -8.65 -0.09 6.85
CA ILE A 85 -7.70 0.99 7.07
C ILE A 85 -7.77 2.03 5.95
N TYR A 86 -7.99 1.60 4.72
CA TYR A 86 -8.10 2.50 3.57
C TYR A 86 -9.41 3.28 3.63
N LYS A 87 -10.52 2.60 3.94
CA LYS A 87 -11.80 3.26 4.10
C LYS A 87 -11.76 4.28 5.23
N ALA A 88 -11.17 3.92 6.37
CA ALA A 88 -11.08 4.81 7.51
C ALA A 88 -10.23 6.05 7.22
N ASP A 89 -9.24 5.94 6.34
CA ASP A 89 -8.39 7.05 5.93
C ASP A 89 -8.90 7.73 4.65
N ASN A 90 -10.13 7.43 4.23
CA ASN A 90 -10.81 8.06 3.08
C ASN A 90 -10.16 7.77 1.72
N TRP A 91 -9.53 6.63 1.59
CA TRP A 91 -9.05 6.16 0.29
C TRP A 91 -10.22 5.69 -0.56
N ILE A 92 -10.06 5.75 -1.87
CA ILE A 92 -11.09 5.36 -2.84
C ILE A 92 -10.69 4.05 -3.49
N GLN A 93 -11.64 3.12 -3.52
CA GLN A 93 -11.44 1.87 -4.25
C GLN A 93 -11.55 2.16 -5.75
N THR A 94 -10.48 1.94 -6.52
CA THR A 94 -10.45 2.30 -7.93
C THR A 94 -10.50 1.11 -8.86
N ALA A 95 -10.12 -0.08 -8.41
CA ALA A 95 -10.17 -1.26 -9.25
C ALA A 95 -10.15 -2.53 -8.41
N GLU A 96 -10.59 -3.63 -9.02
CA GLU A 96 -10.42 -4.97 -8.49
C GLU A 96 -9.69 -5.80 -9.53
N THR A 97 -8.76 -6.63 -9.09
CA THR A 97 -8.10 -7.58 -9.95
C THR A 97 -8.31 -8.97 -9.40
N MET A 98 -8.61 -9.92 -10.27
CA MET A 98 -8.71 -11.32 -9.86
C MET A 98 -7.31 -11.87 -9.72
N GLY A 99 -6.93 -12.21 -8.49
CA GLY A 99 -5.63 -12.82 -8.24
C GLY A 99 -5.50 -14.11 -9.04
N GLY A 100 -4.36 -14.31 -9.68
CA GLY A 100 -4.12 -15.50 -10.47
C GLY A 100 -4.45 -15.39 -11.96
N GLU A 101 -5.16 -14.35 -12.38
CA GLU A 101 -5.45 -14.14 -13.79
C GLU A 101 -4.23 -13.79 -14.65
N TRP A 102 -3.16 -13.41 -14.00
CA TRP A 102 -1.89 -13.11 -14.66
C TRP A 102 -1.17 -14.34 -15.16
N SER A 103 -1.46 -15.51 -14.59
CA SER A 103 -0.86 -16.73 -15.06
C SER A 103 -1.66 -17.18 -16.27
N SER A 104 -1.06 -17.03 -17.45
CA SER A 104 -1.58 -17.71 -18.63
C SER A 104 -1.63 -19.20 -18.32
N GLU A 105 -2.57 -19.92 -18.92
CA GLU A 105 -2.68 -21.37 -18.77
C GLU A 105 -1.38 -22.11 -19.06
N LYS A 106 -0.48 -21.49 -19.81
CA LYS A 106 0.84 -22.05 -20.14
C LYS A 106 1.84 -21.96 -19.00
N ARG A 107 1.52 -21.23 -17.94
CA ARG A 107 2.38 -21.06 -16.78
C ARG A 107 1.67 -21.46 -15.51
N LYS A 108 1.22 -22.69 -15.46
CA LYS A 108 0.70 -23.22 -14.21
C LYS A 108 1.85 -23.33 -13.23
N ARG A 109 2.02 -22.29 -12.45
CA ARG A 109 2.91 -22.33 -11.31
C ARG A 109 2.14 -22.83 -10.12
N LYS A 110 2.78 -23.66 -9.33
CA LYS A 110 2.35 -23.81 -7.94
C LYS A 110 2.57 -22.47 -7.28
N ASN A 111 1.53 -21.69 -7.15
CA ASN A 111 1.63 -20.40 -6.51
C ASN A 111 1.74 -20.60 -5.02
N THR A 112 2.85 -20.16 -4.48
CA THR A 112 3.00 -19.94 -3.04
C THR A 112 2.35 -18.62 -2.64
N GLN A 113 1.92 -17.81 -3.59
CA GLN A 113 1.24 -16.55 -3.34
C GLN A 113 -0.27 -16.74 -3.37
N SER A 114 -0.96 -15.93 -2.58
CA SER A 114 -2.41 -15.92 -2.58
C SER A 114 -2.94 -15.64 -3.98
N SER A 115 -3.89 -16.46 -4.42
CA SER A 115 -4.63 -16.23 -5.66
C SER A 115 -5.85 -15.34 -5.44
N ALA A 116 -5.96 -14.72 -4.27
CA ALA A 116 -7.10 -13.91 -3.92
C ALA A 116 -7.21 -12.66 -4.78
N LYS A 117 -8.43 -12.20 -4.89
CA LYS A 117 -8.75 -10.91 -5.45
C LYS A 117 -7.96 -9.80 -4.78
N LYS A 118 -7.45 -8.88 -5.58
CA LYS A 118 -6.78 -7.69 -5.05
C LYS A 118 -7.60 -6.46 -5.36
N ILE A 119 -7.67 -5.58 -4.41
CA ILE A 119 -8.38 -4.31 -4.54
C ILE A 119 -7.37 -3.20 -4.56
N ARG A 120 -7.47 -2.32 -5.56
CA ARG A 120 -6.61 -1.14 -5.65
C ARG A 120 -7.28 0.03 -4.97
N TRP A 121 -6.56 0.64 -4.06
CA TRP A 121 -7.00 1.83 -3.34
C TRP A 121 -6.12 3.01 -3.73
N GLU A 122 -6.72 4.18 -3.91
CA GLU A 122 -5.99 5.39 -4.24
C GLU A 122 -6.40 6.54 -3.34
N TYR A 123 -5.44 7.39 -3.04
CA TYR A 123 -5.66 8.62 -2.28
C TYR A 123 -4.97 9.77 -2.97
N ARG A 124 -5.73 10.80 -3.30
CA ARG A 124 -5.20 11.99 -3.95
C ARG A 124 -4.75 12.98 -2.88
N ILE A 125 -3.46 13.31 -2.88
CA ILE A 125 -2.89 14.21 -1.89
C ILE A 125 -2.72 15.64 -2.37
#